data_e2ac10568f0a367824859fd30b12a65c
#
_entry.id   e2ac10568f0a367824859fd30b12a65c
#
_cell.length_a   1.000
_cell.length_b   1.000
_cell.length_c   1.000
_cell.angle_alpha   90.00
_cell.angle_beta   90.00
_cell.angle_gamma   90.00
#
_symmetry.space_group_name_H-M   'P 1'
#
loop_
_entity.id
_entity.type
_entity.pdbx_description
1 polymer ?
#
loop_
_entity_poly.entity_id
_entity_poly.type
_entity_poly.pdbx_seq_one_letter_code
_entity_poly.pdbx_strand_id
1 'polypeptide(L)'
;MNLLNTALRILICGFVFVPVALVAQTNCDEGTGPLNPAQPQGMTPQQIIEKFGAKEEIFREALNNYVYTQDITVQELDGSTVSGEFRLVQEITYDDKGGRIENVTFAPQNTLRQMGLSREDYEDFRYKMAFVLTTSDLPQYNLLYVGQQRQDEVETYVFDIAPKTIVKGQRYFQGRIWVDNHDLQIVKSCGKTVPDTIANKKNKNAQENLSPKFVTYREQIDGKYWFPTYIRADDTLHFRTGDVHMREIIKLTNYKRFGSKTKIIFKGEAKEDPKDNPKDSSKTPDKKP
;
A
#
# COMPACT_ATOMS: atom_id res chain seq x y z
N MET A 1 61.01 -12.26 -60.12
CA MET A 1 60.17 -11.07 -59.77
C MET A 1 58.85 -11.61 -59.25
N ASN A 2 58.84 -11.87 -57.95
CA ASN A 2 57.74 -12.56 -57.25
C ASN A 2 56.82 -11.52 -56.54
N LEU A 3 55.58 -11.48 -56.98
CA LEU A 3 54.54 -10.68 -56.29
C LEU A 3 53.87 -11.54 -55.23
N LEU A 4 54.09 -11.17 -53.95
CA LEU A 4 53.46 -11.78 -52.83
C LEU A 4 52.00 -11.25 -52.68
N ASN A 5 51.01 -12.16 -52.83
CA ASN A 5 49.62 -11.88 -52.52
C ASN A 5 49.40 -12.10 -51.02
N THR A 6 49.26 -11.02 -50.22
CA THR A 6 48.84 -11.06 -48.83
C THR A 6 47.32 -10.94 -48.74
N ALA A 7 46.64 -12.04 -48.48
CA ALA A 7 45.19 -12.06 -48.22
C ALA A 7 44.92 -11.62 -46.77
N LEU A 8 44.36 -10.42 -46.56
CA LEU A 8 43.89 -9.90 -45.30
C LEU A 8 42.54 -10.57 -44.90
N ARG A 9 42.57 -11.49 -43.95
CA ARG A 9 41.38 -12.10 -43.37
C ARG A 9 40.78 -11.13 -42.31
N ILE A 10 39.70 -10.45 -42.67
CA ILE A 10 38.91 -9.65 -41.75
C ILE A 10 38.03 -10.60 -40.90
N LEU A 11 38.39 -10.77 -39.65
CA LEU A 11 37.59 -11.50 -38.66
C LEU A 11 36.45 -10.58 -38.16
N ILE A 12 35.24 -10.74 -38.71
CA ILE A 12 34.05 -10.03 -38.23
C ILE A 12 33.60 -10.74 -36.95
N CYS A 13 34.00 -10.20 -35.78
CA CYS A 13 33.41 -10.57 -34.49
C CYS A 13 31.99 -9.99 -34.46
N GLY A 14 31.00 -10.82 -34.76
CA GLY A 14 29.60 -10.47 -34.54
C GLY A 14 29.32 -10.35 -33.03
N PHE A 15 29.20 -9.14 -32.55
CA PHE A 15 28.65 -8.89 -31.21
C PHE A 15 27.16 -9.25 -31.22
N VAL A 16 26.83 -10.41 -30.70
CA VAL A 16 25.42 -10.76 -30.39
C VAL A 16 24.98 -9.89 -29.23
N PHE A 17 24.24 -8.82 -29.49
CA PHE A 17 23.53 -8.05 -28.50
C PHE A 17 22.39 -8.94 -27.98
N VAL A 18 22.59 -9.59 -26.83
CA VAL A 18 21.50 -10.19 -26.06
C VAL A 18 20.83 -9.04 -25.36
N PRO A 19 19.55 -8.72 -25.64
CA PRO A 19 18.83 -7.73 -24.85
C PRO A 19 18.68 -8.30 -23.44
N VAL A 20 19.40 -7.74 -22.48
CA VAL A 20 19.13 -7.95 -21.05
C VAL A 20 17.80 -7.26 -20.79
N ALA A 21 16.74 -8.03 -20.64
CA ALA A 21 15.48 -7.50 -20.14
C ALA A 21 15.75 -6.98 -18.71
N LEU A 22 15.87 -5.67 -18.59
CA LEU A 22 15.87 -5.00 -17.28
C LEU A 22 14.49 -5.23 -16.68
N VAL A 23 14.40 -6.16 -15.74
CA VAL A 23 13.22 -6.31 -14.90
C VAL A 23 13.12 -5.03 -14.08
N ALA A 24 12.06 -4.27 -14.29
CA ALA A 24 11.84 -3.05 -13.55
C ALA A 24 11.55 -3.43 -12.09
N GLN A 25 12.40 -2.97 -11.18
CA GLN A 25 12.17 -3.12 -9.73
C GLN A 25 11.61 -1.81 -9.17
N THR A 26 10.87 -1.90 -8.06
CA THR A 26 10.35 -0.72 -7.37
C THR A 26 11.50 0.23 -6.99
N ASN A 27 11.51 1.40 -7.62
CA ASN A 27 12.51 2.44 -7.38
C ASN A 27 11.99 3.45 -6.35
N CYS A 28 12.63 3.52 -5.18
CA CYS A 28 12.27 4.49 -4.14
C CYS A 28 12.61 5.93 -4.52
N ASP A 29 13.57 6.14 -5.40
CA ASP A 29 14.08 7.48 -5.74
C ASP A 29 13.35 8.08 -6.96
N GLU A 30 12.32 7.41 -7.47
CA GLU A 30 11.49 7.96 -8.55
C GLU A 30 10.80 9.26 -8.10
N GLY A 31 10.93 10.32 -8.91
CA GLY A 31 10.40 11.65 -8.60
C GLY A 31 11.18 12.45 -7.56
N THR A 32 12.33 11.94 -7.06
CA THR A 32 13.12 12.65 -6.05
C THR A 32 14.28 13.43 -6.68
N GLY A 33 14.57 14.59 -6.09
CA GLY A 33 15.81 15.34 -6.32
C GLY A 33 17.01 14.72 -5.58
N PRO A 34 18.20 15.34 -5.63
CA PRO A 34 19.35 14.87 -4.89
C PRO A 34 19.14 15.01 -3.38
N LEU A 35 19.61 14.00 -2.62
CA LEU A 35 19.57 14.03 -1.16
C LEU A 35 20.60 15.03 -0.62
N ASN A 36 20.16 15.98 0.21
CA ASN A 36 21.01 16.91 0.94
C ASN A 36 21.13 16.44 2.40
N PRO A 37 22.28 15.97 2.87
CA PRO A 37 22.47 15.43 4.23
C PRO A 37 22.55 16.52 5.32
N ALA A 38 22.35 17.79 4.98
CA ALA A 38 22.38 18.88 5.95
C ALA A 38 21.34 18.68 7.06
N GLN A 39 21.66 19.12 8.27
CA GLN A 39 20.71 19.12 9.38
C GLN A 39 19.53 20.07 9.09
N PRO A 40 18.34 19.77 9.58
CA PRO A 40 17.18 20.63 9.39
C PRO A 40 17.39 21.96 10.12
N GLN A 41 16.87 23.04 9.52
CA GLN A 41 16.97 24.37 10.14
C GLN A 41 15.72 24.64 11.01
N GLY A 42 15.93 25.25 12.17
CA GLY A 42 14.85 25.69 13.06
C GLY A 42 14.21 24.58 13.92
N MET A 43 14.45 23.31 13.60
CA MET A 43 13.97 22.16 14.38
C MET A 43 15.02 21.06 14.40
N THR A 44 15.06 20.29 15.50
CA THR A 44 15.85 19.06 15.54
C THR A 44 15.11 17.91 14.86
N PRO A 45 15.80 16.87 14.37
CA PRO A 45 15.16 15.67 13.85
C PRO A 45 14.14 15.05 14.81
N GLN A 46 14.44 15.05 16.11
CA GLN A 46 13.53 14.54 17.15
C GLN A 46 12.25 15.35 17.22
N GLN A 47 12.33 16.69 17.15
CA GLN A 47 11.15 17.55 17.13
C GLN A 47 10.29 17.35 15.88
N ILE A 48 10.93 17.07 14.72
CA ILE A 48 10.20 16.74 13.48
C ILE A 48 9.44 15.44 13.68
N ILE A 49 10.08 14.39 14.22
CA ILE A 49 9.47 13.09 14.50
C ILE A 49 8.24 13.24 15.41
N GLU A 50 8.35 13.96 16.51
CA GLU A 50 7.24 14.19 17.44
C GLU A 50 6.08 14.92 16.77
N LYS A 51 6.37 15.93 15.97
CA LYS A 51 5.35 16.72 15.28
C LYS A 51 4.65 15.94 14.19
N PHE A 52 5.39 15.21 13.34
CA PHE A 52 4.71 14.42 12.33
C PHE A 52 3.91 13.26 12.93
N GLY A 53 4.39 12.62 13.99
CA GLY A 53 3.64 11.59 14.70
C GLY A 53 2.30 12.11 15.23
N ALA A 54 2.26 13.31 15.78
CA ALA A 54 1.02 13.97 16.21
C ALA A 54 0.10 14.31 15.03
N LYS A 55 0.65 14.73 13.88
CA LYS A 55 -0.13 14.99 12.65
C LYS A 55 -0.72 13.72 12.06
N GLU A 56 0.05 12.63 12.04
CA GLU A 56 -0.42 11.31 11.59
C GLU A 56 -1.53 10.76 12.51
N GLU A 57 -1.50 11.03 13.81
CA GLU A 57 -2.60 10.69 14.73
C GLU A 57 -3.90 11.38 14.32
N ILE A 58 -3.84 12.70 14.10
CA ILE A 58 -4.98 13.51 13.65
C ILE A 58 -5.48 13.03 12.29
N PHE A 59 -4.58 12.69 11.36
CA PHE A 59 -4.94 12.15 10.05
C PHE A 59 -5.66 10.81 10.18
N ARG A 60 -5.16 9.88 11.01
CA ARG A 60 -5.78 8.58 11.25
C ARG A 60 -7.22 8.71 11.76
N GLU A 61 -7.45 9.60 12.71
CA GLU A 61 -8.80 9.89 13.21
C GLU A 61 -9.69 10.53 12.13
N ALA A 62 -9.12 11.45 11.34
CA ALA A 62 -9.86 12.11 10.28
C ALA A 62 -10.28 11.14 9.18
N LEU A 63 -9.45 10.14 8.84
CA LEU A 63 -9.71 9.15 7.80
C LEU A 63 -11.01 8.37 8.06
N ASN A 64 -11.37 8.14 9.32
CA ASN A 64 -12.62 7.48 9.72
C ASN A 64 -13.88 8.26 9.27
N ASN A 65 -13.74 9.51 8.85
CA ASN A 65 -14.84 10.35 8.35
C ASN A 65 -14.89 10.41 6.80
N TYR A 66 -14.14 9.54 6.11
CA TYR A 66 -14.13 9.53 4.65
C TYR A 66 -14.60 8.19 4.10
N VAL A 67 -15.29 8.28 2.97
CA VAL A 67 -15.56 7.17 2.06
C VAL A 67 -14.60 7.28 0.90
N TYR A 68 -14.07 6.17 0.42
CA TYR A 68 -13.21 6.15 -0.77
C TYR A 68 -13.27 4.81 -1.50
N THR A 69 -12.87 4.83 -2.76
CA THR A 69 -12.74 3.62 -3.59
C THR A 69 -11.32 3.11 -3.51
N GLN A 70 -11.18 1.81 -3.26
CA GLN A 70 -9.93 1.07 -3.35
C GLN A 70 -9.99 0.13 -4.55
N ASP A 71 -9.06 0.27 -5.50
CA ASP A 71 -8.89 -0.61 -6.66
C ASP A 71 -7.52 -1.29 -6.56
N ILE A 72 -7.53 -2.58 -6.27
CA ILE A 72 -6.34 -3.43 -6.10
C ILE A 72 -6.18 -4.26 -7.36
N THR A 73 -4.99 -4.23 -7.95
CA THR A 73 -4.59 -5.08 -9.08
C THR A 73 -3.26 -5.74 -8.76
N VAL A 74 -3.21 -7.06 -8.82
CA VAL A 74 -1.97 -7.86 -8.69
C VAL A 74 -1.80 -8.69 -9.95
N GLN A 75 -0.65 -8.59 -10.59
CA GLN A 75 -0.34 -9.23 -11.86
C GLN A 75 0.89 -10.13 -11.74
N GLU A 76 0.84 -11.29 -12.35
CA GLU A 76 2.01 -12.10 -12.69
C GLU A 76 2.51 -11.67 -14.07
N LEU A 77 3.81 -11.52 -14.22
CA LEU A 77 4.44 -11.08 -15.45
C LEU A 77 5.37 -12.16 -16.01
N ASP A 78 5.25 -12.42 -17.33
CA ASP A 78 6.22 -13.15 -18.14
C ASP A 78 6.91 -12.14 -19.05
N GLY A 79 8.11 -11.71 -18.66
CA GLY A 79 8.76 -10.53 -19.22
C GLY A 79 7.92 -9.27 -18.98
N SER A 80 7.39 -8.67 -20.05
CA SER A 80 6.49 -7.52 -19.99
C SER A 80 5.00 -7.87 -20.13
N THR A 81 4.67 -9.15 -20.34
CA THR A 81 3.31 -9.62 -20.62
C THR A 81 2.64 -10.07 -19.34
N VAL A 82 1.38 -9.66 -19.13
CA VAL A 82 0.57 -10.15 -18.00
C VAL A 82 0.14 -11.59 -18.29
N SER A 83 0.56 -12.54 -17.45
CA SER A 83 0.23 -13.96 -17.53
C SER A 83 -0.92 -14.40 -16.61
N GLY A 84 -1.19 -13.62 -15.56
CA GLY A 84 -2.28 -13.81 -14.62
C GLY A 84 -2.57 -12.52 -13.87
N GLU A 85 -3.82 -12.37 -13.42
CA GLU A 85 -4.27 -11.16 -12.70
C GLU A 85 -5.29 -11.50 -11.61
N PHE A 86 -5.14 -10.80 -10.50
CA PHE A 86 -6.17 -10.61 -9.47
C PHE A 86 -6.57 -9.16 -9.47
N ARG A 87 -7.88 -8.87 -9.43
CA ARG A 87 -8.42 -7.53 -9.25
C ARG A 87 -9.56 -7.51 -8.25
N LEU A 88 -9.57 -6.47 -7.41
CA LEU A 88 -10.62 -6.24 -6.42
C LEU A 88 -10.88 -4.74 -6.31
N VAL A 89 -12.13 -4.33 -6.58
CA VAL A 89 -12.58 -2.95 -6.36
C VAL A 89 -13.60 -2.93 -5.26
N GLN A 90 -13.40 -2.06 -4.30
CA GLN A 90 -14.27 -1.95 -3.13
C GLN A 90 -14.42 -0.51 -2.67
N GLU A 91 -15.57 -0.19 -2.11
CA GLU A 91 -15.82 1.06 -1.40
C GLU A 91 -15.50 0.84 0.09
N ILE A 92 -14.72 1.75 0.65
CA ILE A 92 -14.28 1.70 2.04
C ILE A 92 -15.01 2.77 2.82
N THR A 93 -15.60 2.35 3.94
CA THR A 93 -16.24 3.21 4.92
C THR A 93 -15.83 2.80 6.33
N TYR A 94 -16.26 3.54 7.33
CA TYR A 94 -16.00 3.24 8.73
C TYR A 94 -17.30 3.33 9.53
N ASP A 95 -17.47 2.44 10.51
CA ASP A 95 -18.57 2.49 11.45
C ASP A 95 -18.34 3.55 12.53
N ASP A 96 -19.34 3.76 13.41
CA ASP A 96 -19.28 4.74 14.49
C ASP A 96 -18.18 4.46 15.53
N LYS A 97 -17.58 3.26 15.50
CA LYS A 97 -16.48 2.85 16.38
C LYS A 97 -15.12 2.90 15.68
N GLY A 98 -15.07 3.36 14.42
CA GLY A 98 -13.87 3.38 13.57
C GLY A 98 -13.52 2.02 12.98
N GLY A 99 -14.44 1.05 13.03
CA GLY A 99 -14.29 -0.24 12.35
C GLY A 99 -14.39 -0.07 10.83
N ARG A 100 -13.39 -0.59 10.09
CA ARG A 100 -13.36 -0.54 8.64
C ARG A 100 -14.41 -1.46 8.03
N ILE A 101 -15.23 -0.95 7.14
CA ILE A 101 -16.24 -1.67 6.36
C ILE A 101 -15.80 -1.69 4.90
N GLU A 102 -15.83 -2.86 4.28
CA GLU A 102 -15.43 -3.10 2.90
C GLU A 102 -16.62 -3.59 2.09
N ASN A 103 -17.07 -2.79 1.14
CA ASN A 103 -18.15 -3.13 0.23
C ASN A 103 -17.57 -3.42 -1.16
N VAL A 104 -17.50 -4.72 -1.53
CA VAL A 104 -16.97 -5.15 -2.81
C VAL A 104 -17.91 -4.76 -3.93
N THR A 105 -17.42 -3.99 -4.90
CA THR A 105 -18.19 -3.51 -6.06
C THR A 105 -17.81 -4.22 -7.35
N PHE A 106 -16.58 -4.76 -7.43
CA PHE A 106 -16.12 -5.51 -8.59
C PHE A 106 -15.01 -6.50 -8.18
N ALA A 107 -15.18 -7.77 -8.49
CA ALA A 107 -14.21 -8.84 -8.22
C ALA A 107 -14.34 -9.90 -9.33
N PRO A 108 -13.60 -9.77 -10.45
CA PRO A 108 -13.59 -10.77 -11.50
C PRO A 108 -12.89 -12.06 -11.06
N GLN A 109 -12.99 -13.10 -11.87
CA GLN A 109 -12.29 -14.35 -11.62
C GLN A 109 -10.78 -14.11 -11.51
N ASN A 110 -10.18 -14.61 -10.43
CA ASN A 110 -8.72 -14.61 -10.25
C ASN A 110 -8.07 -15.57 -11.26
N THR A 111 -7.09 -15.07 -12.00
CA THR A 111 -6.35 -15.84 -13.04
C THR A 111 -4.87 -16.03 -12.71
N LEU A 112 -4.42 -15.67 -11.50
CA LEU A 112 -3.06 -15.96 -11.02
C LEU A 112 -2.81 -17.47 -11.03
N ARG A 113 -1.63 -17.92 -11.43
CA ARG A 113 -1.29 -19.34 -11.60
C ARG A 113 -0.04 -19.76 -10.83
N GLN A 114 0.93 -18.87 -10.70
CA GLN A 114 2.23 -19.15 -10.11
C GLN A 114 2.31 -18.68 -8.65
N MET A 115 1.49 -17.70 -8.29
CA MET A 115 1.35 -17.20 -6.93
C MET A 115 -0.11 -17.25 -6.48
N GLY A 116 -0.33 -17.47 -5.18
CA GLY A 116 -1.62 -17.31 -4.54
C GLY A 116 -1.60 -16.11 -3.59
N LEU A 117 -2.75 -15.52 -3.33
CA LEU A 117 -2.88 -14.49 -2.30
C LEU A 117 -3.21 -15.15 -0.96
N SER A 118 -2.38 -14.91 0.03
CA SER A 118 -2.55 -15.35 1.41
C SER A 118 -3.45 -14.39 2.20
N ARG A 119 -3.86 -14.79 3.40
CA ARG A 119 -4.56 -13.89 4.33
C ARG A 119 -3.69 -12.67 4.68
N GLU A 120 -2.39 -12.88 4.83
CA GLU A 120 -1.41 -11.85 5.12
C GLU A 120 -1.34 -10.80 3.99
N ASP A 121 -1.47 -11.21 2.72
CA ASP A 121 -1.52 -10.29 1.59
C ASP A 121 -2.76 -9.38 1.64
N TYR A 122 -3.94 -9.95 1.97
CA TYR A 122 -5.15 -9.15 2.17
C TYR A 122 -5.02 -8.18 3.35
N GLU A 123 -4.37 -8.57 4.43
CA GLU A 123 -4.05 -7.68 5.54
C GLU A 123 -3.09 -6.59 5.10
N ASP A 124 -2.07 -6.90 4.31
CA ASP A 124 -1.13 -5.92 3.77
C ASP A 124 -1.83 -4.91 2.83
N PHE A 125 -2.80 -5.32 2.01
CA PHE A 125 -3.59 -4.40 1.20
C PHE A 125 -4.37 -3.39 2.05
N ARG A 126 -4.78 -3.75 3.26
CA ARG A 126 -5.40 -2.84 4.22
C ARG A 126 -4.40 -1.93 4.90
N TYR A 127 -3.26 -2.47 5.34
CA TYR A 127 -2.27 -1.77 6.18
C TYR A 127 -1.23 -1.00 5.38
N LYS A 128 -0.80 -1.47 4.22
CA LYS A 128 0.09 -0.72 3.31
C LYS A 128 -0.49 0.64 2.95
N MET A 129 -1.80 0.70 2.85
CA MET A 129 -2.53 1.90 2.52
C MET A 129 -2.55 2.92 3.63
N ALA A 130 -2.71 2.44 4.85
CA ALA A 130 -2.80 3.26 6.04
C ALA A 130 -1.48 3.19 6.82
N PHE A 131 -0.31 3.16 6.14
CA PHE A 131 0.93 3.35 6.85
C PHE A 131 0.91 4.75 7.44
N VAL A 132 0.46 4.80 8.68
CA VAL A 132 0.35 5.98 9.52
C VAL A 132 1.26 5.70 10.71
N LEU A 133 2.25 6.54 10.91
CA LEU A 133 3.19 6.42 12.01
C LEU A 133 2.83 7.43 13.10
N THR A 134 1.89 7.04 13.95
CA THR A 134 1.36 7.91 15.01
C THR A 134 2.29 8.02 16.20
N THR A 135 2.03 8.96 17.09
CA THR A 135 2.76 9.12 18.36
C THR A 135 2.81 7.82 19.16
N SER A 136 1.73 7.03 19.16
CA SER A 136 1.67 5.73 19.86
C SER A 136 2.52 4.64 19.17
N ASP A 137 2.80 4.76 17.88
CA ASP A 137 3.60 3.79 17.13
C ASP A 137 5.10 4.08 17.18
N LEU A 138 5.50 5.36 17.31
CA LEU A 138 6.90 5.81 17.33
C LEU A 138 7.81 5.00 18.27
N PRO A 139 7.37 4.64 19.51
CA PRO A 139 8.23 3.85 20.42
C PRO A 139 8.66 2.50 19.87
N GLN A 140 7.93 1.92 18.91
CA GLN A 140 8.22 0.62 18.30
C GLN A 140 9.31 0.69 17.23
N TYR A 141 9.66 1.89 16.76
CA TYR A 141 10.55 2.09 15.62
C TYR A 141 11.84 2.84 16.00
N ASN A 142 12.90 2.52 15.27
CA ASN A 142 14.07 3.37 15.13
C ASN A 142 13.87 4.26 13.90
N LEU A 143 14.04 5.56 14.07
CA LEU A 143 13.99 6.53 12.99
C LEU A 143 15.37 7.22 12.91
N LEU A 144 15.95 7.18 11.72
CA LEU A 144 17.23 7.83 11.41
C LEU A 144 16.98 8.94 10.41
N TYR A 145 17.24 10.18 10.81
CA TYR A 145 17.25 11.29 9.86
C TYR A 145 18.41 11.14 8.89
N VAL A 146 18.13 11.20 7.58
CA VAL A 146 19.14 11.05 6.53
C VAL A 146 19.39 12.33 5.73
N GLY A 147 18.48 13.30 5.80
CA GLY A 147 18.66 14.56 5.11
C GLY A 147 17.36 15.21 4.65
N GLN A 148 17.47 16.10 3.69
CA GLN A 148 16.38 16.77 3.01
C GLN A 148 16.41 16.41 1.53
N GLN A 149 15.23 16.26 0.93
CA GLN A 149 15.11 15.87 -0.47
C GLN A 149 13.83 16.45 -1.06
N ARG A 150 13.92 16.99 -2.26
CA ARG A 150 12.73 17.40 -2.98
C ARG A 150 12.02 16.16 -3.53
N GLN A 151 10.70 16.06 -3.27
CA GLN A 151 9.82 15.05 -3.82
C GLN A 151 8.78 15.75 -4.69
N ASP A 152 8.89 15.61 -6.01
CA ASP A 152 8.12 16.37 -6.99
C ASP A 152 8.20 17.90 -6.71
N GLU A 153 7.12 18.53 -6.27
CA GLU A 153 7.05 19.95 -5.95
C GLU A 153 7.28 20.28 -4.46
N VAL A 154 7.43 19.25 -3.62
CA VAL A 154 7.46 19.38 -2.15
C VAL A 154 8.87 19.18 -1.60
N GLU A 155 9.31 20.10 -0.75
CA GLU A 155 10.55 19.92 0.03
C GLU A 155 10.29 19.06 1.26
N THR A 156 11.08 18.02 1.46
CA THR A 156 10.84 17.04 2.52
C THR A 156 12.02 16.78 3.42
N TYR A 157 11.74 16.39 4.65
CA TYR A 157 12.67 15.71 5.55
C TYR A 157 12.60 14.21 5.29
N VAL A 158 13.75 13.55 5.24
CA VAL A 158 13.86 12.13 4.92
C VAL A 158 14.33 11.34 6.12
N PHE A 159 13.61 10.26 6.43
CA PHE A 159 13.96 9.36 7.52
C PHE A 159 13.97 7.91 7.04
N ASP A 160 15.02 7.18 7.43
CA ASP A 160 15.00 5.72 7.37
C ASP A 160 14.34 5.18 8.65
N ILE A 161 13.50 4.17 8.49
CA ILE A 161 12.69 3.61 9.57
C ILE A 161 12.79 2.09 9.59
N ALA A 162 12.94 1.52 10.79
CA ALA A 162 12.91 0.08 11.01
C ALA A 162 12.32 -0.23 12.40
N PRO A 163 11.60 -1.36 12.57
CA PRO A 163 11.13 -1.78 13.89
C PRO A 163 12.30 -2.06 14.82
N LYS A 164 12.19 -1.67 16.10
CA LYS A 164 13.19 -1.98 17.14
C LYS A 164 13.24 -3.47 17.45
N THR A 165 12.09 -4.11 17.42
CA THR A 165 11.94 -5.53 17.71
C THR A 165 10.80 -6.09 16.87
N ILE A 166 11.01 -7.27 16.29
CA ILE A 166 9.95 -7.97 15.56
C ILE A 166 9.25 -8.93 16.51
N VAL A 167 8.01 -8.64 16.84
CA VAL A 167 7.15 -9.50 17.68
C VAL A 167 6.49 -10.55 16.78
N LYS A 168 6.49 -11.80 17.23
CA LYS A 168 5.89 -12.92 16.49
C LYS A 168 4.40 -12.64 16.22
N GLY A 169 4.02 -12.75 14.95
CA GLY A 169 2.62 -12.56 14.52
C GLY A 169 2.24 -11.10 14.26
N GLN A 170 3.16 -10.17 14.45
CA GLN A 170 2.96 -8.77 14.07
C GLN A 170 3.77 -8.44 12.81
N ARG A 171 3.25 -7.52 12.02
CA ARG A 171 3.88 -7.02 10.80
C ARG A 171 4.19 -5.55 10.95
N TYR A 172 5.36 -5.14 10.47
CA TYR A 172 5.89 -3.79 10.61
C TYR A 172 6.32 -3.27 9.24
N PHE A 173 6.35 -1.97 9.07
CA PHE A 173 6.99 -1.34 7.93
C PHE A 173 8.48 -1.16 8.19
N GLN A 174 9.30 -1.38 7.16
CA GLN A 174 10.73 -1.05 7.15
C GLN A 174 11.09 -0.41 5.82
N GLY A 175 11.70 0.79 5.86
CA GLY A 175 12.03 1.51 4.63
C GLY A 175 12.37 2.97 4.90
N ARG A 176 11.95 3.82 3.99
CA ARG A 176 12.18 5.27 3.99
C ARG A 176 10.85 6.01 3.92
N ILE A 177 10.78 7.14 4.62
CA ILE A 177 9.65 8.06 4.56
C ILE A 177 10.13 9.47 4.23
N TRP A 178 9.28 10.20 3.51
CA TRP A 178 9.45 11.60 3.18
C TRP A 178 8.33 12.38 3.88
N VAL A 179 8.73 13.35 4.69
CA VAL A 179 7.84 14.19 5.49
C VAL A 179 7.91 15.60 4.95
N ASP A 180 6.77 16.15 4.54
CA ASP A 180 6.67 17.55 4.10
C ASP A 180 7.28 18.49 5.15
N ASN A 181 8.13 19.41 4.74
CA ASN A 181 8.81 20.31 5.67
C ASN A 181 7.91 21.46 6.19
N HIS A 182 6.77 21.68 5.55
CA HIS A 182 5.79 22.70 5.92
C HIS A 182 4.64 22.12 6.77
N ASP A 183 3.96 21.09 6.25
CA ASP A 183 2.79 20.49 6.91
C ASP A 183 3.15 19.45 7.96
N LEU A 184 4.38 18.94 7.92
CA LEU A 184 4.88 17.86 8.81
C LEU A 184 3.98 16.63 8.75
N GLN A 185 3.57 16.22 7.55
CA GLN A 185 2.85 14.99 7.26
C GLN A 185 3.67 14.13 6.30
N ILE A 186 3.51 12.81 6.36
CA ILE A 186 4.17 11.89 5.43
C ILE A 186 3.53 12.08 4.05
N VAL A 187 4.35 12.33 3.02
CA VAL A 187 3.90 12.49 1.62
C VAL A 187 4.26 11.30 0.74
N LYS A 188 5.29 10.55 1.13
CA LYS A 188 5.73 9.34 0.44
C LYS A 188 6.33 8.38 1.43
N SER A 189 6.14 7.08 1.19
CA SER A 189 6.91 6.03 1.86
C SER A 189 7.37 5.00 0.84
N CYS A 190 8.55 4.39 1.05
CA CYS A 190 9.07 3.32 0.22
C CYS A 190 9.81 2.29 1.07
N GLY A 191 9.40 1.04 0.99
CA GLY A 191 9.95 -0.02 1.81
C GLY A 191 9.20 -1.33 1.62
N LYS A 192 9.24 -2.16 2.64
CA LYS A 192 8.54 -3.45 2.65
C LYS A 192 7.93 -3.73 4.02
N THR A 193 7.03 -4.69 4.06
CA THR A 193 6.50 -5.23 5.31
C THR A 193 7.46 -6.30 5.86
N VAL A 194 7.77 -6.24 7.15
CA VAL A 194 8.62 -7.21 7.85
C VAL A 194 7.88 -7.82 9.05
N PRO A 195 8.21 -9.07 9.49
CA PRO A 195 9.18 -9.97 8.88
C PRO A 195 8.75 -10.39 7.47
N ASP A 196 9.72 -10.78 6.65
CA ASP A 196 9.44 -11.33 5.33
C ASP A 196 8.50 -12.54 5.47
N THR A 197 7.52 -12.63 4.57
CA THR A 197 6.62 -13.79 4.52
C THR A 197 7.42 -14.98 4.01
N ILE A 198 7.41 -16.09 4.79
CA ILE A 198 8.10 -17.33 4.46
C ILE A 198 7.02 -18.41 4.34
N ALA A 199 6.80 -18.94 3.14
CA ALA A 199 5.75 -19.94 2.89
C ALA A 199 5.96 -21.26 3.64
N ASN A 200 7.20 -21.60 4.04
CA ASN A 200 7.48 -22.86 4.70
C ASN A 200 8.54 -22.78 5.83
N LYS A 201 8.07 -22.74 7.08
CA LYS A 201 8.92 -22.66 8.29
C LYS A 201 9.78 -23.92 8.56
N LYS A 202 9.55 -25.04 7.86
CA LYS A 202 10.24 -26.31 8.12
C LYS A 202 11.59 -26.44 7.41
N ASN A 203 11.82 -25.68 6.35
CA ASN A 203 13.08 -25.74 5.60
C ASN A 203 13.86 -24.42 5.75
N LYS A 204 14.80 -24.40 6.70
CA LYS A 204 15.63 -23.22 6.99
C LYS A 204 16.60 -22.82 5.87
N ASN A 205 16.75 -23.67 4.84
CA ASN A 205 17.71 -23.47 3.75
C ASN A 205 17.05 -22.89 2.48
N ALA A 206 15.72 -22.79 2.42
CA ALA A 206 15.01 -22.14 1.32
C ALA A 206 14.70 -20.70 1.75
N GLN A 207 15.46 -19.77 1.22
CA GLN A 207 15.26 -18.34 1.44
C GLN A 207 14.17 -17.87 0.48
N GLU A 208 12.91 -18.01 0.91
CA GLU A 208 11.77 -17.43 0.20
C GLU A 208 11.61 -15.98 0.64
N ASN A 209 11.54 -15.07 -0.32
CA ASN A 209 11.19 -13.65 -0.09
C ASN A 209 9.87 -13.35 -0.81
N LEU A 210 8.80 -13.29 -0.02
CA LEU A 210 7.43 -13.09 -0.50
C LEU A 210 6.85 -11.73 -0.05
N SER A 211 7.71 -10.81 0.42
CA SER A 211 7.31 -9.45 0.81
C SER A 211 7.87 -8.46 -0.20
N PRO A 212 7.09 -8.07 -1.21
CA PRO A 212 7.57 -7.15 -2.25
C PRO A 212 7.85 -5.77 -1.65
N LYS A 213 8.83 -5.09 -2.23
CA LYS A 213 9.09 -3.69 -1.97
C LYS A 213 8.03 -2.86 -2.66
N PHE A 214 7.45 -1.89 -1.96
CA PHE A 214 6.41 -1.01 -2.49
C PHE A 214 6.71 0.46 -2.20
N VAL A 215 6.11 1.33 -3.00
CA VAL A 215 6.10 2.77 -2.79
C VAL A 215 4.65 3.25 -2.64
N THR A 216 4.40 4.10 -1.66
CA THR A 216 3.11 4.77 -1.43
C THR A 216 3.27 6.26 -1.67
N TYR A 217 2.43 6.82 -2.51
CA TYR A 217 2.32 8.25 -2.74
C TYR A 217 1.06 8.78 -2.08
N ARG A 218 1.17 9.97 -1.51
CA ARG A 218 0.04 10.68 -0.91
C ARG A 218 -0.16 12.01 -1.59
N GLU A 219 -1.42 12.44 -1.68
CA GLU A 219 -1.82 13.73 -2.23
C GLU A 219 -2.70 14.49 -1.24
N GLN A 220 -2.65 15.81 -1.30
CA GLN A 220 -3.49 16.65 -0.49
C GLN A 220 -4.89 16.76 -1.13
N ILE A 221 -5.89 16.12 -0.52
CA ILE A 221 -7.22 15.98 -1.12
C ILE A 221 -8.15 17.17 -0.76
N ASP A 222 -8.15 17.58 0.48
CA ASP A 222 -9.06 18.61 0.98
C ASP A 222 -8.34 19.89 1.47
N GLY A 223 -7.10 20.06 1.05
CA GLY A 223 -6.24 21.16 1.47
C GLY A 223 -5.75 21.04 2.92
N LYS A 224 -5.95 19.89 3.57
CA LYS A 224 -5.62 19.70 4.98
C LYS A 224 -4.80 18.44 5.28
N TYR A 225 -5.12 17.33 4.64
CA TYR A 225 -4.50 16.04 4.91
C TYR A 225 -3.90 15.43 3.64
N TRP A 226 -2.79 14.73 3.81
CA TRP A 226 -2.14 13.97 2.77
C TRP A 226 -2.65 12.53 2.79
N PHE A 227 -3.57 12.22 1.87
CA PHE A 227 -4.17 10.90 1.72
C PHE A 227 -3.33 10.01 0.82
N PRO A 228 -3.18 8.72 1.11
CA PRO A 228 -2.61 7.78 0.15
C PRO A 228 -3.53 7.70 -1.08
N THR A 229 -2.97 7.88 -2.28
CA THR A 229 -3.73 7.83 -3.54
C THR A 229 -3.24 6.75 -4.47
N TYR A 230 -1.95 6.39 -4.37
CA TYR A 230 -1.33 5.43 -5.25
C TYR A 230 -0.26 4.62 -4.53
N ILE A 231 -0.35 3.28 -4.67
CA ILE A 231 0.65 2.35 -4.17
C ILE A 231 1.09 1.47 -5.31
N ARG A 232 2.38 1.24 -5.43
CA ARG A 232 2.96 0.38 -6.45
C ARG A 232 4.04 -0.51 -5.86
N ALA A 233 4.00 -1.79 -6.20
CA ALA A 233 5.11 -2.71 -6.11
C ALA A 233 5.39 -3.29 -7.49
N ASP A 234 6.66 -3.47 -7.84
CA ASP A 234 7.14 -4.16 -9.03
C ASP A 234 8.42 -4.88 -8.57
N ASP A 235 8.33 -6.19 -8.38
CA ASP A 235 9.37 -6.95 -7.71
C ASP A 235 9.35 -8.42 -8.18
N THR A 236 10.42 -9.14 -7.86
CA THR A 236 10.50 -10.58 -8.11
C THR A 236 10.37 -11.32 -6.78
N LEU A 237 9.31 -12.10 -6.65
CA LEU A 237 9.09 -12.98 -5.52
C LEU A 237 9.87 -14.28 -5.71
N HIS A 238 10.65 -14.66 -4.70
CA HIS A 238 11.49 -15.85 -4.72
C HIS A 238 10.78 -16.98 -4.00
N PHE A 239 10.11 -17.85 -4.78
CA PHE A 239 9.52 -19.09 -4.27
C PHE A 239 10.53 -20.24 -4.41
N ARG A 240 10.33 -21.28 -3.61
CA ARG A 240 11.12 -22.51 -3.75
C ARG A 240 10.94 -23.20 -5.11
N THR A 241 9.84 -22.96 -5.78
CA THR A 241 9.51 -23.51 -7.10
C THR A 241 10.04 -22.68 -8.26
N GLY A 242 10.58 -21.51 -8.00
CA GLY A 242 11.10 -20.56 -8.99
C GLY A 242 10.69 -19.13 -8.68
N ASP A 243 11.20 -18.22 -9.46
CA ASP A 243 10.96 -16.79 -9.33
C ASP A 243 9.68 -16.40 -10.08
N VAL A 244 8.89 -15.53 -9.48
CA VAL A 244 7.68 -14.94 -10.07
C VAL A 244 7.83 -13.42 -10.06
N HIS A 245 7.89 -12.83 -11.25
CA HIS A 245 7.84 -11.39 -11.36
C HIS A 245 6.39 -10.91 -11.21
N MET A 246 6.18 -10.01 -10.26
CA MET A 246 4.86 -9.50 -9.93
C MET A 246 4.80 -7.98 -9.99
N ARG A 247 3.62 -7.48 -10.33
CA ARG A 247 3.27 -6.06 -10.21
C ARG A 247 2.01 -5.90 -9.39
N GLU A 248 2.07 -5.04 -8.39
CA GLU A 248 0.91 -4.63 -7.59
C GLU A 248 0.64 -3.15 -7.80
N ILE A 249 -0.60 -2.80 -8.05
CA ILE A 249 -1.07 -1.43 -8.14
C ILE A 249 -2.32 -1.31 -7.29
N ILE A 250 -2.30 -0.38 -6.34
CA ILE A 250 -3.49 -0.03 -5.54
C ILE A 250 -3.77 1.45 -5.75
N LYS A 251 -4.96 1.76 -6.24
CA LYS A 251 -5.44 3.14 -6.41
C LYS A 251 -6.51 3.43 -5.39
N LEU A 252 -6.41 4.60 -4.78
CA LEU A 252 -7.38 5.09 -3.82
C LEU A 252 -7.92 6.41 -4.31
N THR A 253 -9.18 6.40 -4.65
CA THR A 253 -9.83 7.49 -5.36
C THR A 253 -11.17 7.82 -4.71
N ASN A 254 -11.80 8.89 -5.21
CA ASN A 254 -13.15 9.27 -4.80
C ASN A 254 -13.30 9.55 -3.31
N TYR A 255 -12.26 10.06 -2.66
CA TYR A 255 -12.36 10.49 -1.26
C TYR A 255 -13.47 11.50 -1.07
N LYS A 256 -14.43 11.16 -0.20
CA LYS A 256 -15.56 12.03 0.14
C LYS A 256 -15.72 12.03 1.66
N ARG A 257 -15.71 13.22 2.24
CA ARG A 257 -16.01 13.38 3.65
C ARG A 257 -17.51 13.23 3.87
N PHE A 258 -17.93 12.35 4.77
CA PHE A 258 -19.32 12.30 5.21
C PHE A 258 -19.47 13.05 6.54
N GLY A 259 -20.51 13.87 6.64
CA GLY A 259 -20.83 14.54 7.89
C GLY A 259 -21.46 13.55 8.87
N SER A 260 -21.31 13.79 10.17
CA SER A 260 -21.81 12.97 11.27
C SER A 260 -23.34 12.69 11.28
N LYS A 261 -24.07 13.05 10.21
CA LYS A 261 -25.52 12.85 10.03
C LYS A 261 -25.89 12.02 8.78
N THR A 262 -24.94 11.54 8.01
CA THR A 262 -25.23 10.77 6.79
C THR A 262 -25.21 9.28 7.11
N LYS A 263 -26.41 8.69 7.25
CA LYS A 263 -26.57 7.24 7.33
C LYS A 263 -26.37 6.65 5.94
N ILE A 264 -25.30 5.89 5.72
CA ILE A 264 -25.09 5.18 4.45
C ILE A 264 -26.02 3.95 4.45
N ILE A 265 -27.05 3.97 3.61
CA ILE A 265 -27.92 2.81 3.38
C ILE A 265 -27.36 2.06 2.17
N PHE A 266 -26.74 0.91 2.39
CA PHE A 266 -26.36 0.03 1.30
C PHE A 266 -27.62 -0.52 0.62
N LYS A 267 -27.73 -0.39 -0.71
CA LYS A 267 -28.77 -1.04 -1.50
C LYS A 267 -28.54 -2.55 -1.51
N GLY A 268 -29.08 -3.26 -0.57
CA GLY A 268 -28.91 -4.71 -0.44
C GLY A 268 -29.56 -5.31 0.81
N GLU A 269 -29.89 -4.51 1.81
CA GLU A 269 -30.75 -5.01 2.89
C GLU A 269 -32.20 -5.12 2.36
N ALA A 270 -32.66 -6.36 2.22
CA ALA A 270 -34.08 -6.63 1.96
C ALA A 270 -34.88 -5.94 3.08
N LYS A 271 -35.76 -5.02 2.70
CA LYS A 271 -36.76 -4.50 3.62
C LYS A 271 -37.59 -5.70 4.09
N GLU A 272 -37.52 -6.04 5.35
CA GLU A 272 -38.56 -6.85 5.97
C GLU A 272 -39.83 -6.01 5.91
N ASP A 273 -40.82 -6.53 5.18
CA ASP A 273 -42.17 -5.96 5.17
C ASP A 273 -42.71 -5.95 6.62
N PRO A 274 -43.34 -4.85 7.06
CA PRO A 274 -43.96 -4.84 8.37
C PRO A 274 -45.08 -5.86 8.40
N LYS A 275 -44.93 -6.89 9.23
CA LYS A 275 -45.97 -7.88 9.49
C LYS A 275 -47.21 -7.14 9.98
N ASP A 276 -48.29 -7.27 9.21
CA ASP A 276 -49.66 -6.89 9.61
C ASP A 276 -49.98 -7.47 10.99
N ASN A 277 -50.18 -6.61 11.95
CA ASN A 277 -50.72 -6.98 13.25
C ASN A 277 -52.25 -7.19 13.06
N PRO A 278 -52.80 -8.38 13.29
CA PRO A 278 -54.27 -8.56 13.31
C PRO A 278 -54.80 -7.82 14.51
N LYS A 279 -55.74 -6.91 14.25
CA LYS A 279 -56.51 -6.20 15.27
C LYS A 279 -57.33 -7.22 16.08
N ASP A 280 -57.00 -7.30 17.36
CA ASP A 280 -57.85 -7.99 18.34
C ASP A 280 -59.17 -7.22 18.52
N SER A 281 -60.25 -7.84 18.09
CA SER A 281 -61.64 -7.40 18.28
C SER A 281 -62.32 -8.31 19.27
N SER A 282 -62.09 -8.11 20.57
CA SER A 282 -62.95 -8.69 21.61
C SER A 282 -63.70 -7.58 22.34
N LYS A 283 -64.90 -7.25 21.85
CA LYS A 283 -65.94 -6.58 22.64
C LYS A 283 -66.84 -7.61 23.26
N THR A 284 -66.76 -7.78 24.56
CA THR A 284 -67.72 -8.50 25.36
C THR A 284 -68.91 -7.59 25.65
N PRO A 285 -70.17 -8.03 25.49
CA PRO A 285 -71.29 -7.22 25.92
C PRO A 285 -71.66 -7.49 27.40
N ASP A 286 -71.79 -6.39 28.13
CA ASP A 286 -72.35 -6.35 29.50
C ASP A 286 -73.78 -6.93 29.50
N LYS A 287 -74.05 -7.81 30.46
CA LYS A 287 -75.42 -8.14 30.95
C LYS A 287 -75.61 -7.50 32.31
N LYS A 288 -76.72 -6.75 32.40
CA LYS A 288 -77.47 -6.39 33.61
C LYS A 288 -78.90 -6.88 33.49
N PRO A 289 -79.53 -6.92 34.64
CA PRO A 289 -79.44 -7.62 35.89
C PRO A 289 -80.31 -8.85 35.95
#